data_9b0415bb22a2af6e3b0f039736cff1d8
#
_entry.id   9b0415bb22a2af6e3b0f039736cff1d8
#
_cell.length_a   1.000
_cell.length_b   1.000
_cell.length_c   1.000
_cell.angle_alpha   90.00
_cell.angle_beta   90.00
_cell.angle_gamma   90.00
#
_symmetry.space_group_name_H-M   'P 1'
#
loop_
_entity.id
_entity.type
_entity.pdbx_description
1 polymer ?
#
loop_
_entity_poly.entity_id
_entity_poly.type
_entity_poly.pdbx_seq_one_letter_code
_entity_poly.pdbx_strand_id
1 'polypeptide(L)'
;MMISRLSPRAHVISWAIETFPAVFARHKRYSAFDSHLDQDAVAEARSWYRSFDASQLPKGNTTYARSSGPGGQHVNKTESKAISVYPVRELLSVMPSFLHGSVRASKYYTANNDALTFQAQTHRSRTANTDENRRKLMDEVTRMYRETTPAETSAEKKSKHKEIEKRFHEERINHKKKVSAKKQSRRGPPE
;
A
#
# COMPACT_ATOMS: atom_id res chain seq x y z
N MET A 1 51.33 -63.47 24.52
CA MET A 1 50.24 -63.40 25.50
C MET A 1 50.12 -61.95 26.00
N MET A 2 49.24 -61.14 25.42
CA MET A 2 48.99 -59.78 25.89
C MET A 2 47.51 -59.69 26.24
N ILE A 3 47.23 -59.46 27.49
CA ILE A 3 45.91 -59.34 28.06
C ILE A 3 45.56 -57.83 28.01
N SER A 4 44.67 -57.45 27.10
CA SER A 4 44.17 -56.10 27.04
C SER A 4 43.04 -55.88 28.04
N ARG A 5 43.26 -54.97 28.97
CA ARG A 5 42.26 -54.54 29.96
C ARG A 5 41.24 -53.61 29.30
N LEU A 6 39.97 -54.01 29.27
CA LEU A 6 38.84 -53.17 28.96
C LEU A 6 38.50 -52.30 30.18
N SER A 7 38.52 -51.00 30.03
CA SER A 7 37.99 -50.03 31.00
C SER A 7 36.52 -49.75 30.71
N PRO A 8 35.63 -49.64 31.70
CA PRO A 8 34.23 -49.35 31.48
C PRO A 8 34.06 -47.86 31.25
N ARG A 9 33.48 -47.52 30.11
CA ARG A 9 33.01 -46.15 29.80
C ARG A 9 31.81 -45.82 30.69
N ALA A 10 31.96 -44.85 31.58
CA ALA A 10 30.88 -44.22 32.30
C ALA A 10 30.02 -43.39 31.32
N HIS A 11 28.77 -43.79 31.12
CA HIS A 11 27.78 -42.96 30.43
C HIS A 11 27.38 -41.78 31.35
N VAL A 12 27.96 -40.64 31.10
CA VAL A 12 27.46 -39.38 31.66
C VAL A 12 26.18 -39.03 30.90
N ILE A 13 25.04 -39.25 31.51
CA ILE A 13 23.74 -38.78 31.02
C ILE A 13 23.74 -37.26 31.22
N SER A 14 24.11 -36.56 30.17
CA SER A 14 23.97 -35.09 30.09
C SER A 14 22.49 -34.77 30.02
N TRP A 15 21.91 -34.28 31.10
CA TRP A 15 20.60 -33.64 31.10
C TRP A 15 20.74 -32.32 30.35
N ALA A 16 20.45 -32.33 29.08
CA ALA A 16 20.28 -31.13 28.32
C ALA A 16 19.06 -30.39 28.92
N ILE A 17 19.34 -29.32 29.64
CA ILE A 17 18.33 -28.33 30.03
C ILE A 17 17.90 -27.70 28.71
N GLU A 18 16.79 -28.19 28.16
CA GLU A 18 16.11 -27.48 27.07
C GLU A 18 15.68 -26.10 27.60
N THR A 19 16.54 -25.13 27.34
CA THR A 19 16.16 -23.75 27.47
C THR A 19 15.11 -23.44 26.40
N PHE A 20 13.82 -23.54 26.78
CA PHE A 20 12.74 -23.03 25.97
C PHE A 20 13.08 -21.60 25.63
N PRO A 21 13.21 -21.21 24.34
CA PRO A 21 13.36 -19.83 23.97
C PRO A 21 12.12 -19.12 24.52
N ALA A 22 12.33 -18.20 25.44
CA ALA A 22 11.27 -17.29 25.85
C ALA A 22 10.81 -16.58 24.59
N VAL A 23 9.68 -17.05 24.03
CA VAL A 23 9.02 -16.40 22.94
C VAL A 23 8.52 -15.07 23.53
N PHE A 24 9.39 -14.06 23.48
CA PHE A 24 8.97 -12.69 23.59
C PHE A 24 8.03 -12.46 22.43
N ALA A 25 6.74 -12.69 22.64
CA ALA A 25 5.71 -12.21 21.76
C ALA A 25 5.89 -10.69 21.72
N ARG A 26 6.68 -10.22 20.75
CA ARG A 26 6.73 -8.82 20.38
C ARG A 26 5.32 -8.52 19.91
N HIS A 27 4.51 -7.98 20.81
CA HIS A 27 3.24 -7.39 20.41
C HIS A 27 3.58 -6.39 19.31
N LYS A 28 3.23 -6.72 18.07
CA LYS A 28 3.30 -5.77 16.97
C LYS A 28 2.49 -4.57 17.45
N ARG A 29 3.18 -3.46 17.77
CA ARG A 29 2.49 -2.20 17.97
C ARG A 29 1.80 -1.92 16.65
N TYR A 30 0.49 -1.96 16.66
CA TYR A 30 -0.30 -1.56 15.50
C TYR A 30 -0.11 -0.05 15.36
N SER A 31 0.79 0.35 14.49
CA SER A 31 0.83 1.74 14.00
C SER A 31 -0.24 1.83 12.94
N ALA A 32 -1.18 2.75 13.10
CA ALA A 32 -2.13 3.04 12.06
C ALA A 32 -1.37 3.34 10.76
N PHE A 33 -1.85 2.87 9.63
CA PHE A 33 -1.21 3.04 8.32
C PHE A 33 -0.87 4.52 8.02
N ASP A 34 -1.70 5.42 8.52
CA ASP A 34 -1.62 6.87 8.37
C ASP A 34 -0.74 7.58 9.42
N SER A 35 -0.19 6.87 10.42
CA SER A 35 0.66 7.48 11.46
C SER A 35 1.99 8.03 10.94
N HIS A 36 2.41 7.62 9.75
CA HIS A 36 3.63 8.05 9.08
C HIS A 36 3.39 9.05 7.94
N LEU A 37 2.11 9.33 7.64
CA LEU A 37 1.74 10.24 6.57
C LEU A 37 1.55 11.66 7.13
N ASP A 38 1.98 12.64 6.35
CA ASP A 38 1.68 14.04 6.63
C ASP A 38 0.17 14.26 6.53
N GLN A 39 -0.47 14.55 7.66
CA GLN A 39 -1.93 14.69 7.76
C GLN A 39 -2.42 15.92 6.98
N ASP A 40 -1.61 16.96 6.90
CA ASP A 40 -1.94 18.19 6.17
C ASP A 40 -1.92 17.92 4.67
N ALA A 41 -0.90 17.21 4.17
CA ALA A 41 -0.82 16.82 2.76
C ALA A 41 -1.96 15.84 2.37
N VAL A 42 -2.36 14.95 3.26
CA VAL A 42 -3.52 14.06 3.06
C VAL A 42 -4.82 14.86 3.02
N ALA A 43 -5.00 15.85 3.90
CA ALA A 43 -6.18 16.71 3.92
C ALA A 43 -6.27 17.56 2.64
N GLU A 44 -5.14 18.10 2.17
CA GLU A 44 -5.03 18.81 0.90
C GLU A 44 -5.45 17.91 -0.28
N ALA A 45 -4.92 16.69 -0.35
CA ALA A 45 -5.27 15.73 -1.40
C ALA A 45 -6.76 15.38 -1.40
N ARG A 46 -7.40 15.27 -0.21
CA ARG A 46 -8.83 15.03 -0.08
C ARG A 46 -9.66 16.22 -0.54
N SER A 47 -9.27 17.45 -0.16
CA SER A 47 -9.97 18.66 -0.57
C SER A 47 -9.87 18.86 -2.08
N TRP A 48 -8.70 18.64 -2.64
CA TRP A 48 -8.47 18.66 -4.09
C TRP A 48 -9.36 17.65 -4.82
N TYR A 49 -9.42 16.39 -4.37
CA TYR A 49 -10.22 15.35 -5.04
C TYR A 49 -11.73 15.65 -5.00
N ARG A 50 -12.24 16.31 -3.97
CA ARG A 50 -13.65 16.73 -3.89
C ARG A 50 -14.02 17.79 -4.95
N SER A 51 -13.07 18.64 -5.32
CA SER A 51 -13.25 19.68 -6.34
C SER A 51 -12.71 19.28 -7.72
N PHE A 52 -12.11 18.07 -7.82
CA PHE A 52 -11.46 17.63 -9.04
C PHE A 52 -12.47 17.23 -10.11
N ASP A 53 -12.30 17.82 -11.30
CA ASP A 53 -13.11 17.53 -12.49
C ASP A 53 -12.22 17.25 -13.70
N ALA A 54 -12.76 16.50 -14.66
CA ALA A 54 -12.08 16.14 -15.89
C ALA A 54 -11.64 17.35 -16.73
N SER A 55 -12.31 18.52 -16.56
CA SER A 55 -11.95 19.78 -17.25
C SER A 55 -10.60 20.33 -16.81
N GLN A 56 -10.16 20.03 -15.59
CA GLN A 56 -8.89 20.49 -15.03
C GLN A 56 -7.69 19.74 -15.58
N LEU A 57 -7.92 18.56 -16.16
CA LEU A 57 -6.85 17.77 -16.76
C LEU A 57 -6.28 18.45 -18.01
N PRO A 58 -4.96 18.39 -18.22
CA PRO A 58 -4.34 18.93 -19.42
C PRO A 58 -4.91 18.24 -20.67
N LYS A 59 -4.94 18.99 -21.78
CA LYS A 59 -5.43 18.45 -23.06
C LYS A 59 -4.50 17.37 -23.62
N GLY A 60 -3.21 17.48 -23.35
CA GLY A 60 -2.19 16.59 -23.89
C GLY A 60 -2.03 16.72 -25.41
N ASN A 61 -1.07 15.99 -25.95
CA ASN A 61 -0.84 15.88 -27.39
C ASN A 61 -1.41 14.55 -27.89
N THR A 62 -2.26 14.59 -28.91
CA THR A 62 -2.85 13.38 -29.50
C THR A 62 -2.38 13.22 -30.93
N THR A 63 -1.80 12.07 -31.25
CA THR A 63 -1.42 11.63 -32.58
C THR A 63 -2.31 10.47 -33.01
N TYR A 64 -2.51 10.33 -34.31
CA TYR A 64 -3.34 9.29 -34.87
C TYR A 64 -2.50 8.33 -35.68
N ALA A 65 -2.84 7.05 -35.60
CA ALA A 65 -2.18 5.99 -36.32
C ALA A 65 -3.21 4.99 -36.87
N ARG A 66 -2.78 4.14 -37.78
CA ARG A 66 -3.61 3.02 -38.24
C ARG A 66 -3.79 2.03 -37.10
N SER A 67 -4.99 1.51 -36.95
CA SER A 67 -5.28 0.46 -35.99
C SER A 67 -4.60 -0.84 -36.40
N SER A 68 -4.08 -1.58 -35.45
CA SER A 68 -3.51 -2.92 -35.66
C SER A 68 -4.52 -3.97 -35.23
N GLY A 69 -4.75 -4.99 -36.05
CA GLY A 69 -5.61 -6.11 -35.71
C GLY A 69 -6.32 -6.73 -36.91
N PRO A 70 -6.98 -7.87 -36.73
CA PRO A 70 -7.77 -8.49 -37.78
C PRO A 70 -8.94 -7.59 -38.13
N GLY A 71 -9.03 -7.14 -39.38
CA GLY A 71 -10.08 -6.25 -39.84
C GLY A 71 -10.06 -6.12 -41.37
N GLY A 72 -11.15 -5.58 -41.92
CA GLY A 72 -11.30 -5.32 -43.35
C GLY A 72 -10.50 -4.08 -43.80
N GLN A 73 -10.70 -3.68 -45.07
CA GLN A 73 -9.98 -2.58 -45.71
C GLN A 73 -10.07 -1.26 -44.93
N HIS A 74 -11.18 -1.00 -44.22
CA HIS A 74 -11.38 0.22 -43.46
C HIS A 74 -10.37 0.34 -42.29
N VAL A 75 -10.14 -0.74 -41.53
CA VAL A 75 -9.19 -0.75 -40.40
C VAL A 75 -7.77 -0.52 -40.86
N ASN A 76 -7.42 -1.04 -42.04
CA ASN A 76 -6.07 -0.98 -42.57
C ASN A 76 -5.76 0.36 -43.28
N LYS A 77 -6.79 1.12 -43.69
CA LYS A 77 -6.65 2.38 -44.44
C LYS A 77 -6.86 3.63 -43.61
N THR A 78 -7.64 3.55 -42.52
CA THR A 78 -8.01 4.72 -41.70
C THR A 78 -7.16 4.82 -40.44
N GLU A 79 -6.71 6.03 -40.12
CA GLU A 79 -5.96 6.35 -38.90
C GLU A 79 -6.96 6.63 -37.75
N SER A 80 -7.60 5.57 -37.26
CA SER A 80 -8.58 5.68 -36.17
C SER A 80 -7.99 5.52 -34.78
N LYS A 81 -6.82 4.86 -34.65
CA LYS A 81 -6.12 4.71 -33.37
C LYS A 81 -5.65 6.06 -32.87
N ALA A 82 -6.04 6.44 -31.67
CA ALA A 82 -5.56 7.63 -30.98
C ALA A 82 -4.47 7.27 -29.97
N ILE A 83 -3.38 8.01 -29.98
CA ILE A 83 -2.27 7.92 -29.03
C ILE A 83 -2.17 9.29 -28.37
N SER A 84 -2.54 9.38 -27.10
CA SER A 84 -2.53 10.62 -26.34
C SER A 84 -1.39 10.61 -25.33
N VAL A 85 -0.57 11.67 -25.35
CA VAL A 85 0.60 11.85 -24.51
C VAL A 85 0.36 13.05 -23.60
N TYR A 86 0.46 12.85 -22.31
CA TYR A 86 0.27 13.87 -21.27
C TYR A 86 1.59 14.08 -20.54
N PRO A 87 2.26 15.23 -20.71
CA PRO A 87 3.52 15.51 -20.03
C PRO A 87 3.33 15.50 -18.51
N VAL A 88 4.22 14.83 -17.79
CA VAL A 88 4.16 14.74 -16.33
C VAL A 88 4.18 16.12 -15.70
N ARG A 89 4.99 17.05 -16.23
CA ARG A 89 5.07 18.43 -15.74
C ARG A 89 3.69 19.11 -15.67
N GLU A 90 2.86 18.95 -16.71
CA GLU A 90 1.52 19.55 -16.75
C GLU A 90 0.57 18.88 -15.75
N LEU A 91 0.68 17.56 -15.57
CA LEU A 91 -0.11 16.82 -14.58
C LEU A 91 0.25 17.23 -13.15
N LEU A 92 1.55 17.36 -12.86
CA LEU A 92 2.03 17.75 -11.53
C LEU A 92 1.60 19.18 -11.15
N SER A 93 1.39 20.08 -12.12
CA SER A 93 0.90 21.43 -11.81
C SER A 93 -0.57 21.48 -11.37
N VAL A 94 -1.35 20.45 -11.69
CA VAL A 94 -2.77 20.35 -11.34
C VAL A 94 -3.00 19.49 -10.10
N MET A 95 -2.06 18.58 -9.78
CA MET A 95 -2.20 17.61 -8.71
C MET A 95 -1.43 18.04 -7.45
N PRO A 96 -1.94 17.72 -6.24
CA PRO A 96 -1.23 17.98 -5.00
C PRO A 96 0.09 17.19 -4.94
N SER A 97 1.08 17.76 -4.26
CA SER A 97 2.44 17.20 -4.12
C SER A 97 2.46 15.76 -3.61
N PHE A 98 1.51 15.43 -2.75
CA PHE A 98 1.32 14.10 -2.18
C PHE A 98 1.14 13.00 -3.24
N LEU A 99 0.54 13.32 -4.39
CA LEU A 99 0.28 12.38 -5.49
C LEU A 99 1.40 12.32 -6.54
N HIS A 100 2.39 13.22 -6.49
CA HIS A 100 3.43 13.32 -7.51
C HIS A 100 4.22 12.03 -7.70
N GLY A 101 4.51 11.31 -6.61
CA GLY A 101 5.21 10.02 -6.66
C GLY A 101 4.45 8.94 -7.43
N SER A 102 3.13 8.93 -7.33
CA SER A 102 2.25 7.94 -7.96
C SER A 102 2.19 8.10 -9.48
N VAL A 103 2.40 9.31 -10.01
CA VAL A 103 2.36 9.58 -11.45
C VAL A 103 3.45 8.82 -12.19
N ARG A 104 4.68 8.83 -11.66
CA ARG A 104 5.81 8.10 -12.26
C ARG A 104 5.79 6.60 -11.96
N ALA A 105 5.03 6.16 -10.96
CA ALA A 105 4.78 4.75 -10.68
C ALA A 105 3.66 4.13 -11.54
N SER A 106 2.97 4.94 -12.35
CA SER A 106 1.90 4.48 -13.22
C SER A 106 2.39 3.54 -14.32
N LYS A 107 1.57 2.53 -14.64
CA LYS A 107 1.80 1.62 -15.79
C LYS A 107 1.80 2.33 -17.16
N TYR A 108 1.25 3.53 -17.24
CA TYR A 108 1.20 4.35 -18.47
C TYR A 108 2.39 5.30 -18.59
N TYR A 109 3.28 5.30 -17.59
CA TYR A 109 4.44 6.17 -17.59
C TYR A 109 5.46 5.73 -18.63
N THR A 110 5.93 6.68 -19.43
CA THR A 110 6.96 6.50 -20.45
C THR A 110 8.16 7.37 -20.08
N ALA A 111 9.23 6.74 -19.62
CA ALA A 111 10.43 7.43 -19.11
C ALA A 111 11.12 8.30 -20.18
N ASN A 112 11.12 7.87 -21.45
CA ASN A 112 11.78 8.59 -22.53
C ASN A 112 11.27 10.03 -22.73
N ASN A 113 9.97 10.24 -22.50
CA ASN A 113 9.30 11.52 -22.73
C ASN A 113 8.83 12.18 -21.43
N ASP A 114 9.10 11.59 -20.25
CA ASP A 114 8.52 11.99 -18.95
C ASP A 114 7.03 12.30 -19.08
N ALA A 115 6.26 11.35 -19.61
CA ALA A 115 4.85 11.53 -19.93
C ALA A 115 4.03 10.26 -19.64
N LEU A 116 2.72 10.43 -19.42
CA LEU A 116 1.76 9.33 -19.45
C LEU A 116 1.24 9.14 -20.88
N THR A 117 1.35 7.93 -21.41
CA THR A 117 0.93 7.60 -22.77
C THR A 117 -0.24 6.64 -22.77
N PHE A 118 -1.36 7.07 -23.34
CA PHE A 118 -2.58 6.28 -23.49
C PHE A 118 -2.85 5.98 -24.96
N GLN A 119 -3.33 4.77 -25.23
CA GLN A 119 -3.71 4.34 -26.56
C GLN A 119 -5.14 3.79 -26.57
N ALA A 120 -5.93 4.18 -27.56
CA ALA A 120 -7.26 3.65 -27.81
C ALA A 120 -7.47 3.40 -29.31
N GLN A 121 -8.07 2.24 -29.60
CA GLN A 121 -8.45 1.80 -30.96
C GLN A 121 -9.79 1.05 -30.98
N THR A 122 -10.60 1.28 -29.95
CA THR A 122 -11.88 0.56 -29.75
C THR A 122 -12.98 1.04 -30.67
N HIS A 123 -12.93 2.31 -31.06
CA HIS A 123 -13.96 2.95 -31.87
C HIS A 123 -13.50 3.22 -33.30
N ARG A 124 -14.46 3.32 -34.23
CA ARG A 124 -14.21 3.73 -35.64
C ARG A 124 -13.83 5.22 -35.74
N SER A 125 -14.31 6.04 -34.81
CA SER A 125 -14.06 7.46 -34.75
C SER A 125 -12.78 7.76 -33.98
N ARG A 126 -11.87 8.56 -34.56
CA ARG A 126 -10.67 9.05 -33.89
C ARG A 126 -11.01 9.95 -32.69
N THR A 127 -12.08 10.73 -32.78
CA THR A 127 -12.55 11.57 -31.68
C THR A 127 -12.99 10.72 -30.49
N ALA A 128 -13.80 9.68 -30.73
CA ALA A 128 -14.23 8.75 -29.67
C ALA A 128 -13.05 8.03 -29.00
N ASN A 129 -12.00 7.69 -29.76
CA ASN A 129 -10.78 7.10 -29.20
C ASN A 129 -9.97 8.13 -28.39
N THR A 130 -9.99 9.42 -28.76
CA THR A 130 -9.36 10.49 -27.96
C THR A 130 -10.12 10.68 -26.65
N ASP A 131 -11.44 10.69 -26.67
CA ASP A 131 -12.27 10.77 -25.47
C ASP A 131 -12.08 9.57 -24.55
N GLU A 132 -11.91 8.38 -25.12
CA GLU A 132 -11.57 7.17 -24.38
C GLU A 132 -10.20 7.27 -23.70
N ASN A 133 -9.18 7.83 -24.34
CA ASN A 133 -7.89 8.10 -23.71
C ASN A 133 -8.00 9.10 -22.57
N ARG A 134 -8.85 10.15 -22.73
CA ARG A 134 -9.10 11.11 -21.67
C ARG A 134 -9.80 10.48 -20.47
N ARG A 135 -10.76 9.58 -20.72
CA ARG A 135 -11.40 8.79 -19.65
C ARG A 135 -10.40 7.89 -18.93
N LYS A 136 -9.53 7.19 -19.65
CA LYS A 136 -8.45 6.38 -19.07
C LYS A 136 -7.50 7.21 -18.20
N LEU A 137 -7.20 8.45 -18.61
CA LEU A 137 -6.41 9.35 -17.76
C LEU A 137 -7.15 9.71 -16.47
N MET A 138 -8.44 10.02 -16.55
CA MET A 138 -9.27 10.33 -15.38
C MET A 138 -9.36 9.13 -14.42
N ASP A 139 -9.58 7.94 -14.96
CA ASP A 139 -9.62 6.69 -14.18
C ASP A 139 -8.29 6.42 -13.50
N GLU A 140 -7.18 6.68 -14.19
CA GLU A 140 -5.84 6.49 -13.63
C GLU A 140 -5.52 7.48 -12.52
N VAL A 141 -5.88 8.75 -12.67
CA VAL A 141 -5.74 9.77 -11.61
C VAL A 141 -6.59 9.40 -10.40
N THR A 142 -7.81 8.95 -10.62
CA THR A 142 -8.70 8.47 -9.56
C THR A 142 -8.11 7.25 -8.84
N ARG A 143 -7.50 6.31 -9.58
CA ARG A 143 -6.82 5.15 -9.03
C ARG A 143 -5.62 5.57 -8.16
N MET A 144 -4.77 6.47 -8.68
CA MET A 144 -3.62 7.00 -7.93
C MET A 144 -4.06 7.62 -6.60
N TYR A 145 -5.11 8.45 -6.62
CA TYR A 145 -5.68 9.03 -5.41
C TYR A 145 -6.14 7.96 -4.41
N ARG A 146 -6.91 6.96 -4.85
CA ARG A 146 -7.45 5.91 -3.98
C ARG A 146 -6.38 5.01 -3.38
N GLU A 147 -5.31 4.73 -4.13
CA GLU A 147 -4.20 3.90 -3.66
C GLU A 147 -3.27 4.65 -2.69
N THR A 148 -3.09 5.95 -2.90
CA THR A 148 -2.14 6.75 -2.11
C THR A 148 -2.81 7.36 -0.88
N THR A 149 -4.09 7.79 -1.00
CA THR A 149 -4.79 8.50 0.07
C THR A 149 -5.62 7.54 0.91
N PRO A 150 -5.33 7.38 2.22
CA PRO A 150 -6.13 6.54 3.10
C PRO A 150 -7.55 7.10 3.22
N ALA A 151 -8.53 6.20 3.20
CA ALA A 151 -9.93 6.56 3.39
C ALA A 151 -10.15 7.17 4.78
N GLU A 152 -11.07 8.11 4.89
CA GLU A 152 -11.46 8.68 6.17
C GLU A 152 -12.04 7.58 7.07
N THR A 153 -11.44 7.42 8.25
CA THR A 153 -11.97 6.47 9.24
C THR A 153 -13.21 7.06 9.88
N SER A 154 -14.34 6.38 9.76
CA SER A 154 -15.61 6.83 10.37
C SER A 154 -15.48 7.00 11.89
N ALA A 155 -16.24 7.94 12.46
CA ALA A 155 -16.26 8.18 13.90
C ALA A 155 -16.60 6.91 14.70
N GLU A 156 -17.47 6.06 14.16
CA GLU A 156 -17.85 4.77 14.76
C GLU A 156 -16.64 3.79 14.79
N LYS A 157 -15.88 3.69 13.71
CA LYS A 157 -14.65 2.87 13.69
C LYS A 157 -13.61 3.40 14.67
N LYS A 158 -13.44 4.73 14.75
CA LYS A 158 -12.52 5.35 15.71
C LYS A 158 -12.94 5.05 17.16
N SER A 159 -14.23 5.12 17.49
CA SER A 159 -14.73 4.79 18.83
C SER A 159 -14.54 3.31 19.17
N LYS A 160 -14.84 2.40 18.24
CA LYS A 160 -14.59 0.95 18.41
C LYS A 160 -13.11 0.64 18.64
N HIS A 161 -12.20 1.26 17.88
CA HIS A 161 -10.77 1.08 18.11
C HIS A 161 -10.34 1.56 19.48
N LYS A 162 -10.82 2.73 19.92
CA LYS A 162 -10.52 3.28 21.24
C LYS A 162 -11.05 2.37 22.37
N GLU A 163 -12.22 1.79 22.18
CA GLU A 163 -12.78 0.84 23.15
C GLU A 163 -11.97 -0.46 23.24
N ILE A 164 -11.57 -1.03 22.09
CA ILE A 164 -10.69 -2.20 22.03
C ILE A 164 -9.34 -1.92 22.71
N GLU A 165 -8.73 -0.79 22.43
CA GLU A 165 -7.47 -0.38 23.03
C GLU A 165 -7.58 -0.22 24.54
N LYS A 166 -8.68 0.40 25.03
CA LYS A 166 -8.96 0.53 26.45
C LYS A 166 -9.10 -0.83 27.14
N ARG A 167 -9.89 -1.75 26.54
CA ARG A 167 -10.08 -3.11 27.06
C ARG A 167 -8.74 -3.86 27.11
N PHE A 168 -7.95 -3.81 26.07
CA PHE A 168 -6.63 -4.44 26.04
C PHE A 168 -5.69 -3.87 27.12
N HIS A 169 -5.74 -2.56 27.33
CA HIS A 169 -4.95 -1.91 28.37
C HIS A 169 -5.37 -2.36 29.76
N GLU A 170 -6.66 -2.43 30.04
CA GLU A 170 -7.24 -2.92 31.30
C GLU A 170 -6.88 -4.40 31.56
N GLU A 171 -7.01 -5.26 30.56
CA GLU A 171 -6.60 -6.66 30.66
C GLU A 171 -5.12 -6.80 30.98
N ARG A 172 -4.26 -6.02 30.33
CA ARG A 172 -2.83 -6.01 30.59
C ARG A 172 -2.51 -5.58 32.02
N ILE A 173 -3.18 -4.57 32.53
CA ILE A 173 -3.03 -4.11 33.94
C ILE A 173 -3.48 -5.22 34.90
N ASN A 174 -4.63 -5.80 34.65
CA ASN A 174 -5.18 -6.87 35.48
C ASN A 174 -4.25 -8.11 35.50
N HIS A 175 -3.72 -8.47 34.34
CA HIS A 175 -2.71 -9.55 34.26
C HIS A 175 -1.47 -9.23 35.11
N LYS A 176 -0.93 -8.02 34.99
CA LYS A 176 0.22 -7.58 35.81
C LYS A 176 -0.08 -7.60 37.31
N LYS A 177 -1.27 -7.16 37.73
CA LYS A 177 -1.72 -7.21 39.13
C LYS A 177 -1.78 -8.65 39.64
N LYS A 178 -2.38 -9.56 38.86
CA LYS A 178 -2.45 -11.01 39.21
C LYS A 178 -1.06 -11.64 39.35
N VAL A 179 -0.15 -11.35 38.42
CA VAL A 179 1.23 -11.86 38.47
C VAL A 179 1.99 -11.29 39.68
N SER A 180 1.82 -10.00 39.97
CA SER A 180 2.41 -9.34 41.15
C SER A 180 1.89 -9.95 42.45
N ALA A 181 0.57 -10.11 42.61
CA ALA A 181 -0.04 -10.74 43.76
C ALA A 181 0.48 -12.18 43.99
N LYS A 182 0.57 -12.98 42.91
CA LYS A 182 1.12 -14.35 42.96
C LYS A 182 2.61 -14.35 43.38
N LYS A 183 3.37 -13.31 42.97
CA LYS A 183 4.78 -13.16 43.40
C LYS A 183 4.90 -12.75 44.86
N GLN A 184 4.01 -11.89 45.35
CA GLN A 184 3.97 -11.51 46.77
C GLN A 184 3.58 -12.68 47.68
N SER A 185 2.56 -13.48 47.32
CA SER A 185 2.14 -14.66 48.10
C SER A 185 3.24 -15.71 48.25
N ARG A 186 4.22 -15.78 47.33
CA ARG A 186 5.36 -16.68 47.40
C ARG A 186 6.48 -16.19 48.32
N ARG A 187 6.49 -14.87 48.69
CA ARG A 187 7.56 -14.30 49.54
C ARG A 187 7.32 -14.50 51.03
N GLY A 188 6.15 -15.00 51.43
CA GLY A 188 5.77 -15.11 52.85
C GLY A 188 5.44 -13.78 53.50
N PRO A 189 4.90 -13.77 54.72
CA PRO A 189 4.71 -12.57 55.48
C PRO A 189 6.08 -11.93 55.81
N PRO A 190 6.19 -10.57 55.85
CA PRO A 190 7.40 -9.93 56.35
C PRO A 190 7.60 -10.31 57.83
N GLU A 191 8.79 -10.70 58.19
CA GLU A 191 9.19 -10.92 59.59
C GLU A 191 9.21 -9.62 60.35
#